data_0e6d02695d0c17c74b4096047d301a4b
#
_entry.id   0e6d02695d0c17c74b4096047d301a4b
#
_cell.length_a   1.000
_cell.length_b   1.000
_cell.length_c   1.000
_cell.angle_alpha   90.00
_cell.angle_beta   90.00
_cell.angle_gamma   90.00
#
_symmetry.space_group_name_H-M   'P 1'
#
loop_
_entity.id
_entity.type
_entity.pdbx_description
1 polymer ?
#
loop_
_entity_poly.entity_id
_entity_poly.type
_entity_poly.pdbx_seq_one_letter_code
_entity_poly.pdbx_strand_id
1 'polypeptide(L)'
;MAKLGRGGLLNPPGTPGASGGVNYLKGMNAVMVNLNKEIELVKNGSMRGLVLAAEHIRQKTNEEGKASNLTPIDKGNLNSSWFVATPTSTPPVKGSKKFSSDPVGSRVRAEHSGVVEQAKGEVKSMSSGSKKFLMMGYSAFYAGFVHEFIDPGIRWTRIGSNAKWFQNTIYSNKDKILKIIANESQIKG
;
A
#
# COMPACT_ATOMS: atom_id res chain seq x y z
N MET A 1 -4.22 77.43 -35.47
CA MET A 1 -3.49 76.19 -35.16
C MET A 1 -3.53 75.98 -33.65
N ALA A 2 -4.40 75.12 -33.18
CA ALA A 2 -4.57 74.80 -31.75
C ALA A 2 -3.62 73.64 -31.34
N LYS A 3 -2.72 73.87 -30.32
CA LYS A 3 -1.87 72.85 -29.74
C LYS A 3 -2.71 71.97 -28.80
N LEU A 4 -2.86 70.68 -29.14
CA LEU A 4 -3.40 69.65 -28.27
C LEU A 4 -2.47 69.41 -27.09
N GLY A 5 -2.95 69.70 -25.86
CA GLY A 5 -2.29 69.37 -24.63
C GLY A 5 -2.25 67.85 -24.43
N ARG A 6 -1.04 67.33 -24.11
CA ARG A 6 -0.87 65.92 -23.66
C ARG A 6 -1.58 65.74 -22.33
N GLY A 7 -2.64 64.92 -22.35
CA GLY A 7 -3.30 64.47 -21.14
C GLY A 7 -2.36 63.69 -20.28
N GLY A 8 -2.17 64.13 -19.04
CA GLY A 8 -1.45 63.37 -18.00
C GLY A 8 -2.14 62.05 -17.73
N LEU A 9 -1.37 61.00 -17.79
CA LEU A 9 -1.80 59.69 -17.31
C LEU A 9 -2.12 59.83 -15.82
N LEU A 10 -3.42 59.71 -15.49
CA LEU A 10 -3.86 59.56 -14.11
C LEU A 10 -3.26 58.25 -13.57
N ASN A 11 -2.37 58.36 -12.59
CA ASN A 11 -1.96 57.22 -11.80
C ASN A 11 -3.20 56.64 -11.11
N PRO A 12 -3.52 55.33 -11.26
CA PRO A 12 -4.59 54.75 -10.51
C PRO A 12 -4.27 54.82 -9.01
N PRO A 13 -5.23 55.21 -8.16
CA PRO A 13 -5.02 55.21 -6.73
C PRO A 13 -4.84 53.77 -6.19
N GLY A 14 -3.74 53.56 -5.50
CA GLY A 14 -3.60 52.34 -4.70
C GLY A 14 -2.74 51.22 -5.26
N THR A 15 -1.56 51.54 -5.84
CA THR A 15 -0.49 50.53 -5.91
C THR A 15 -0.01 50.26 -4.49
N PRO A 16 -0.22 49.04 -3.91
CA PRO A 16 0.37 48.73 -2.59
C PRO A 16 1.88 48.87 -2.68
N GLY A 17 2.46 49.68 -1.77
CA GLY A 17 3.89 49.86 -1.75
C GLY A 17 4.64 48.53 -1.70
N ALA A 18 5.89 48.52 -2.19
CA ALA A 18 6.76 47.35 -2.33
C ALA A 18 6.87 46.45 -1.07
N SER A 19 6.50 46.95 0.11
CA SER A 19 6.42 46.19 1.35
C SER A 19 5.29 45.16 1.41
N GLY A 20 4.17 45.39 0.70
CA GLY A 20 3.06 44.46 0.66
C GLY A 20 3.36 43.18 -0.14
N GLY A 21 4.16 43.29 -1.21
CA GLY A 21 4.57 42.17 -2.04
C GLY A 21 5.42 41.14 -1.29
N VAL A 22 6.32 41.58 -0.46
CA VAL A 22 7.22 40.70 0.31
C VAL A 22 6.43 39.91 1.38
N ASN A 23 5.46 40.54 2.02
CA ASN A 23 4.62 39.88 3.02
C ASN A 23 3.66 38.87 2.37
N TYR A 24 3.17 39.19 1.19
CA TYR A 24 2.32 38.24 0.41
C TYR A 24 3.13 37.00 0.00
N LEU A 25 4.35 37.15 -0.50
CA LEU A 25 5.25 36.05 -0.85
C LEU A 25 5.64 35.20 0.36
N LYS A 26 5.89 35.82 1.52
CA LYS A 26 6.15 35.08 2.79
C LYS A 26 4.94 34.28 3.22
N GLY A 27 3.74 34.85 3.13
CA GLY A 27 2.51 34.11 3.44
C GLY A 27 2.27 32.93 2.48
N MET A 28 2.51 33.11 1.19
CA MET A 28 2.40 32.05 0.20
C MET A 28 3.38 30.89 0.45
N ASN A 29 4.63 31.20 0.79
CA ASN A 29 5.61 30.16 1.15
C ASN A 29 5.18 29.35 2.37
N ALA A 30 4.64 30.00 3.40
CA ALA A 30 4.11 29.30 4.58
C ALA A 30 2.94 28.38 4.22
N VAL A 31 2.03 28.84 3.36
CA VAL A 31 0.91 28.01 2.86
C VAL A 31 1.43 26.81 2.06
N MET A 32 2.41 27.01 1.18
CA MET A 32 3.00 25.89 0.40
C MET A 32 3.71 24.87 1.29
N VAL A 33 4.43 25.32 2.32
CA VAL A 33 5.10 24.43 3.29
C VAL A 33 4.06 23.61 4.06
N ASN A 34 2.99 24.23 4.54
CA ASN A 34 1.93 23.55 5.23
C ASN A 34 1.19 22.56 4.33
N LEU A 35 0.86 22.97 3.09
CA LEU A 35 0.22 22.10 2.11
C LEU A 35 1.08 20.86 1.78
N ASN A 36 2.38 21.04 1.58
CA ASN A 36 3.30 19.94 1.35
C ASN A 36 3.36 18.98 2.55
N LYS A 37 3.35 19.52 3.78
CA LYS A 37 3.29 18.70 5.00
C LYS A 37 2.01 17.88 5.08
N GLU A 38 0.86 18.46 4.78
CA GLU A 38 -0.43 17.75 4.75
C GLU A 38 -0.46 16.69 3.65
N ILE A 39 0.07 16.98 2.47
CA ILE A 39 0.20 15.99 1.38
C ILE A 39 1.04 14.81 1.82
N GLU A 40 2.17 15.04 2.52
CA GLU A 40 3.01 13.94 3.03
C GLU A 40 2.32 13.13 4.13
N LEU A 41 1.55 13.76 5.01
CA LEU A 41 0.73 13.06 6.02
C LEU A 41 -0.29 12.14 5.36
N VAL A 42 -1.01 12.60 4.33
CA VAL A 42 -1.97 11.78 3.57
C VAL A 42 -1.28 10.63 2.85
N LYS A 43 -0.14 10.86 2.22
CA LYS A 43 0.65 9.82 1.54
C LYS A 43 1.12 8.74 2.52
N ASN A 44 1.61 9.14 3.68
CA ASN A 44 2.07 8.22 4.71
C ASN A 44 0.89 7.45 5.34
N GLY A 45 -0.23 8.12 5.59
CA GLY A 45 -1.47 7.49 6.03
C GLY A 45 -1.98 6.46 5.05
N SER A 46 -1.98 6.76 3.75
CA SER A 46 -2.40 5.84 2.70
C SER A 46 -1.52 4.58 2.65
N MET A 47 -0.19 4.71 2.79
CA MET A 47 0.72 3.55 2.83
C MET A 47 0.48 2.72 4.09
N ARG A 48 0.30 3.35 5.24
CA ARG A 48 -0.04 2.66 6.48
C ARG A 48 -1.36 1.90 6.36
N GLY A 49 -2.38 2.52 5.76
CA GLY A 49 -3.67 1.88 5.49
C GLY A 49 -3.55 0.64 4.60
N LEU A 50 -2.71 0.69 3.56
CA LEU A 50 -2.41 -0.45 2.70
C LEU A 50 -1.74 -1.60 3.47
N VAL A 51 -0.77 -1.29 4.34
CA VAL A 51 -0.09 -2.31 5.17
C VAL A 51 -1.08 -2.97 6.15
N LEU A 52 -1.90 -2.18 6.83
CA LEU A 52 -2.94 -2.70 7.74
C LEU A 52 -3.99 -3.53 7.02
N ALA A 53 -4.36 -3.14 5.80
CA ALA A 53 -5.24 -3.93 4.95
C ALA A 53 -4.62 -5.28 4.57
N ALA A 54 -3.34 -5.31 4.22
CA ALA A 54 -2.61 -6.55 3.94
C ALA A 54 -2.51 -7.45 5.18
N GLU A 55 -2.27 -6.89 6.36
CA GLU A 55 -2.30 -7.64 7.63
C GLU A 55 -3.70 -8.21 7.92
N HIS A 56 -4.75 -7.43 7.67
CA HIS A 56 -6.13 -7.91 7.81
C HIS A 56 -6.42 -9.11 6.90
N ILE A 57 -6.02 -9.04 5.62
CA ILE A 57 -6.15 -10.16 4.68
C ILE A 57 -5.37 -11.38 5.20
N ARG A 58 -4.13 -11.16 5.66
CA ARG A 58 -3.30 -12.21 6.25
C ARG A 58 -3.97 -12.88 7.44
N GLN A 59 -4.56 -12.08 8.34
CA GLN A 59 -5.30 -12.60 9.48
C GLN A 59 -6.48 -13.46 9.04
N LYS A 60 -7.26 -12.98 8.06
CA LYS A 60 -8.44 -13.71 7.56
C LYS A 60 -8.08 -15.02 6.86
N THR A 61 -6.99 -15.09 6.12
CA THR A 61 -6.52 -16.34 5.50
C THR A 61 -5.97 -17.36 6.50
N ASN A 62 -5.72 -16.96 7.76
CA ASN A 62 -5.15 -17.82 8.80
C ASN A 62 -6.04 -18.01 10.02
N GLU A 63 -7.20 -17.38 10.06
CA GLU A 63 -8.10 -17.42 11.22
C GLU A 63 -8.62 -18.84 11.46
N GLU A 64 -8.17 -19.45 12.57
CA GLU A 64 -8.59 -20.81 12.94
C GLU A 64 -10.06 -20.84 13.33
N GLY A 65 -10.75 -21.92 12.99
CA GLY A 65 -12.15 -22.15 13.37
C GLY A 65 -13.17 -21.42 12.51
N LYS A 66 -12.78 -20.71 11.45
CA LYS A 66 -13.70 -20.12 10.47
C LYS A 66 -13.71 -20.87 9.13
N ALA A 67 -14.89 -20.98 8.58
CA ALA A 67 -15.26 -22.03 7.68
C ALA A 67 -14.86 -21.87 6.22
N SER A 68 -14.12 -20.82 5.79
CA SER A 68 -13.83 -20.65 4.37
C SER A 68 -12.64 -19.75 4.05
N ASN A 69 -12.05 -19.99 2.89
CA ASN A 69 -10.97 -19.21 2.30
C ASN A 69 -9.67 -19.20 3.12
N LEU A 70 -9.39 -20.31 3.80
CA LEU A 70 -8.15 -20.44 4.57
C LEU A 70 -6.99 -20.87 3.67
N THR A 71 -5.80 -20.33 3.94
CA THR A 71 -4.56 -20.78 3.30
C THR A 71 -4.38 -22.29 3.56
N PRO A 72 -4.21 -23.12 2.52
CA PRO A 72 -3.92 -24.54 2.71
C PRO A 72 -2.63 -24.72 3.52
N ILE A 73 -2.66 -25.66 4.46
CA ILE A 73 -1.50 -25.99 5.29
C ILE A 73 -1.25 -27.50 5.17
N ASP A 74 -0.04 -27.84 4.72
CA ASP A 74 0.55 -29.17 4.89
C ASP A 74 1.67 -29.04 5.92
N LYS A 75 2.86 -28.65 5.52
CA LYS A 75 4.03 -28.43 6.41
C LYS A 75 4.24 -26.97 6.82
N GLY A 76 3.30 -26.09 6.51
CA GLY A 76 3.36 -24.67 6.85
C GLY A 76 4.23 -23.80 5.94
N ASN A 77 4.91 -24.37 4.94
CA ASN A 77 5.81 -23.64 4.06
C ASN A 77 5.08 -22.53 3.27
N LEU A 78 3.89 -22.83 2.73
CA LEU A 78 3.08 -21.83 2.04
C LEU A 78 2.73 -20.67 2.98
N ASN A 79 2.24 -20.99 4.18
CA ASN A 79 1.88 -19.99 5.17
C ASN A 79 3.08 -19.14 5.61
N SER A 80 4.27 -19.75 5.75
CA SER A 80 5.51 -19.08 6.12
C SER A 80 6.08 -18.21 5.00
N SER A 81 5.69 -18.44 3.74
CA SER A 81 6.18 -17.72 2.57
C SER A 81 5.44 -16.41 2.28
N TRP A 82 4.47 -16.04 3.11
CA TRP A 82 3.77 -14.75 3.01
C TRP A 82 4.72 -13.56 3.11
N PHE A 83 4.50 -12.57 2.29
CA PHE A 83 5.24 -11.31 2.35
C PHE A 83 4.36 -10.10 2.04
N VAL A 84 4.84 -8.94 2.49
CA VAL A 84 4.34 -7.62 2.11
C VAL A 84 5.56 -6.79 1.72
N ALA A 85 5.52 -6.15 0.57
CA ALA A 85 6.56 -5.24 0.09
C ALA A 85 5.98 -3.85 -0.15
N THR A 86 6.67 -2.84 0.36
CA THR A 86 6.41 -1.42 0.10
C THR A 86 7.62 -0.81 -0.62
N PRO A 87 7.53 0.40 -1.19
CA PRO A 87 8.66 1.04 -1.86
C PRO A 87 9.90 1.25 -0.98
N THR A 88 9.70 1.36 0.34
CA THR A 88 10.76 1.73 1.30
C THR A 88 11.12 0.61 2.27
N SER A 89 10.24 -0.36 2.46
CA SER A 89 10.42 -1.39 3.47
C SER A 89 9.69 -2.68 3.12
N THR A 90 10.09 -3.74 3.79
CA THR A 90 9.32 -4.98 3.92
C THR A 90 8.80 -5.04 5.35
N PRO A 91 7.55 -4.59 5.62
CA PRO A 91 7.01 -4.60 6.97
C PRO A 91 7.11 -5.98 7.60
N PRO A 92 7.46 -6.08 8.89
CA PRO A 92 7.52 -7.36 9.57
C PRO A 92 6.14 -8.01 9.55
N VAL A 93 6.06 -9.22 9.03
CA VAL A 93 4.83 -10.00 9.02
C VAL A 93 4.73 -10.74 10.34
N LYS A 94 3.66 -10.51 11.10
CA LYS A 94 3.36 -11.30 12.31
C LYS A 94 3.14 -12.76 11.93
N GLY A 95 3.88 -13.66 12.52
CA GLY A 95 3.79 -15.10 12.30
C GLY A 95 5.17 -15.76 12.23
N SER A 96 5.29 -17.00 12.68
CA SER A 96 6.57 -17.70 12.63
C SER A 96 6.90 -18.08 11.19
N LYS A 97 7.95 -17.50 10.63
CA LYS A 97 8.56 -17.95 9.38
C LYS A 97 9.31 -19.27 9.62
N LYS A 98 8.59 -20.32 9.96
CA LYS A 98 9.16 -21.66 10.13
C LYS A 98 8.93 -22.42 8.84
N PHE A 99 9.94 -22.47 8.02
CA PHE A 99 9.96 -23.38 6.88
C PHE A 99 10.35 -24.76 7.38
N SER A 100 9.78 -25.81 6.80
CA SER A 100 10.15 -27.19 7.12
C SER A 100 11.61 -27.45 6.74
N SER A 101 12.21 -28.46 7.36
CA SER A 101 13.60 -28.87 7.08
C SER A 101 13.72 -29.78 5.87
N ASP A 102 12.62 -30.17 5.23
CA ASP A 102 12.62 -30.97 4.01
C ASP A 102 13.13 -30.18 2.78
N PRO A 103 13.39 -30.86 1.65
CA PRO A 103 13.90 -30.20 0.44
C PRO A 103 13.00 -29.06 -0.06
N VAL A 104 11.67 -29.19 0.07
CA VAL A 104 10.71 -28.18 -0.35
C VAL A 104 10.80 -26.94 0.54
N GLY A 105 10.80 -27.11 1.86
CA GLY A 105 10.93 -26.01 2.79
C GLY A 105 12.28 -25.30 2.69
N SER A 106 13.35 -26.07 2.48
CA SER A 106 14.70 -25.54 2.25
C SER A 106 14.76 -24.67 0.99
N ARG A 107 14.14 -25.11 -0.11
CA ARG A 107 14.05 -24.35 -1.36
C ARG A 107 13.23 -23.08 -1.17
N VAL A 108 12.03 -23.16 -0.59
CA VAL A 108 11.19 -21.97 -0.35
C VAL A 108 11.91 -20.96 0.53
N ARG A 109 12.65 -21.42 1.55
CA ARG A 109 13.48 -20.55 2.43
C ARG A 109 14.56 -19.84 1.64
N ALA A 110 15.29 -20.56 0.78
CA ALA A 110 16.39 -20.00 0.00
C ALA A 110 15.90 -18.94 -1.01
N GLU A 111 14.75 -19.18 -1.65
CA GLU A 111 14.19 -18.30 -2.66
C GLU A 111 13.42 -17.10 -2.06
N HIS A 112 12.93 -17.21 -0.82
CA HIS A 112 12.02 -16.22 -0.19
C HIS A 112 12.57 -14.80 -0.21
N SER A 113 13.81 -14.60 0.20
CA SER A 113 14.42 -13.26 0.27
C SER A 113 14.56 -12.61 -1.12
N GLY A 114 14.95 -13.39 -2.12
CA GLY A 114 15.08 -12.92 -3.51
C GLY A 114 13.74 -12.45 -4.08
N VAL A 115 12.68 -13.25 -3.90
CA VAL A 115 11.31 -12.89 -4.33
C VAL A 115 10.82 -11.60 -3.64
N VAL A 116 11.08 -11.46 -2.34
CA VAL A 116 10.67 -10.27 -1.58
C VAL A 116 11.42 -9.02 -2.04
N GLU A 117 12.72 -9.11 -2.29
CA GLU A 117 13.50 -7.98 -2.81
C GLU A 117 13.10 -7.61 -4.25
N GLN A 118 12.81 -8.58 -5.10
CA GLN A 118 12.26 -8.32 -6.42
C GLN A 118 10.93 -7.57 -6.32
N ALA A 119 9.99 -8.05 -5.52
CA ALA A 119 8.69 -7.40 -5.29
C ALA A 119 8.85 -5.96 -4.80
N LYS A 120 9.80 -5.70 -3.89
CA LYS A 120 10.12 -4.35 -3.42
C LYS A 120 10.64 -3.44 -4.53
N GLY A 121 11.51 -3.97 -5.41
CA GLY A 121 11.99 -3.26 -6.60
C GLY A 121 10.85 -2.89 -7.55
N GLU A 122 9.94 -3.82 -7.82
CA GLU A 122 8.77 -3.59 -8.66
C GLU A 122 7.83 -2.54 -8.06
N VAL A 123 7.50 -2.67 -6.78
CA VAL A 123 6.65 -1.67 -6.09
C VAL A 123 7.30 -0.30 -6.09
N LYS A 124 8.62 -0.21 -5.90
CA LYS A 124 9.35 1.06 -5.96
C LYS A 124 9.25 1.70 -7.34
N SER A 125 9.37 0.92 -8.40
CA SER A 125 9.25 1.43 -9.78
C SER A 125 7.83 1.89 -10.12
N MET A 126 6.80 1.22 -9.58
CA MET A 126 5.40 1.57 -9.78
C MET A 126 4.96 2.78 -8.94
N SER A 127 5.56 2.97 -7.77
CA SER A 127 5.20 4.03 -6.81
C SER A 127 5.84 5.35 -7.17
N SER A 128 5.26 6.07 -8.14
CA SER A 128 5.71 7.39 -8.56
C SER A 128 4.72 8.48 -8.17
N GLY A 129 5.21 9.66 -7.78
CA GLY A 129 4.40 10.81 -7.41
C GLY A 129 3.44 10.52 -6.26
N SER A 130 2.14 10.78 -6.46
CA SER A 130 1.09 10.57 -5.46
C SER A 130 0.58 9.14 -5.38
N LYS A 131 0.89 8.29 -6.38
CA LYS A 131 0.43 6.89 -6.40
C LYS A 131 1.24 6.06 -5.41
N LYS A 132 0.54 5.34 -4.55
CA LYS A 132 1.13 4.40 -3.58
C LYS A 132 0.72 2.99 -3.93
N PHE A 133 1.69 2.10 -3.98
CA PHE A 133 1.49 0.68 -4.25
C PHE A 133 2.07 -0.16 -3.12
N LEU A 134 1.51 -1.32 -2.95
CA LEU A 134 1.97 -2.36 -2.07
C LEU A 134 1.82 -3.68 -2.83
N MET A 135 2.80 -4.55 -2.70
CA MET A 135 2.69 -5.93 -3.18
C MET A 135 2.62 -6.88 -1.99
N MET A 136 1.69 -7.81 -2.04
CA MET A 136 1.54 -8.84 -1.02
C MET A 136 1.28 -10.19 -1.68
N GLY A 137 1.73 -11.25 -1.07
CA GLY A 137 1.55 -12.58 -1.63
C GLY A 137 2.34 -13.66 -0.91
N TYR A 138 2.56 -14.75 -1.61
CA TYR A 138 3.29 -15.91 -1.14
C TYR A 138 4.48 -16.17 -2.07
N SER A 139 5.70 -16.27 -1.51
CA SER A 139 6.92 -16.51 -2.28
C SER A 139 7.18 -17.99 -2.62
N ALA A 140 6.37 -18.91 -2.06
CA ALA A 140 6.52 -20.33 -2.38
C ALA A 140 6.26 -20.57 -3.87
N PHE A 141 7.21 -21.17 -4.58
CA PHE A 141 7.16 -21.40 -6.03
C PHE A 141 5.90 -22.16 -6.49
N TYR A 142 5.32 -22.96 -5.62
CA TYR A 142 4.10 -23.72 -5.88
C TYR A 142 2.80 -22.98 -5.47
N ALA A 143 2.90 -21.78 -4.90
CA ALA A 143 1.74 -21.06 -4.37
C ALA A 143 0.65 -20.81 -5.42
N GLY A 144 1.06 -20.40 -6.63
CA GLY A 144 0.14 -20.20 -7.75
C GLY A 144 -0.59 -21.48 -8.15
N PHE A 145 0.13 -22.60 -8.25
CA PHE A 145 -0.48 -23.89 -8.55
C PHE A 145 -1.54 -24.27 -7.50
N VAL A 146 -1.20 -24.23 -6.23
CA VAL A 146 -2.13 -24.57 -5.13
C VAL A 146 -3.31 -23.60 -5.09
N HIS A 147 -3.10 -22.32 -5.38
CA HIS A 147 -4.17 -21.32 -5.43
C HIS A 147 -5.16 -21.57 -6.56
N GLU A 148 -4.67 -21.96 -7.75
CA GLU A 148 -5.49 -22.16 -8.95
C GLU A 148 -6.09 -23.57 -9.05
N PHE A 149 -5.67 -24.48 -8.20
CA PHE A 149 -6.02 -25.89 -8.30
C PHE A 149 -7.48 -26.14 -7.88
N ILE A 150 -8.36 -26.18 -8.87
CA ILE A 150 -9.80 -26.38 -8.73
C ILE A 150 -10.14 -27.82 -9.10
N ASP A 151 -9.82 -28.77 -8.23
CA ASP A 151 -10.25 -30.16 -8.38
C ASP A 151 -11.25 -30.50 -7.26
N PRO A 152 -12.49 -30.85 -7.60
CA PRO A 152 -13.51 -31.21 -6.59
C PRO A 152 -13.16 -32.47 -5.79
N GLY A 153 -12.21 -33.29 -6.26
CA GLY A 153 -11.72 -34.49 -5.56
C GLY A 153 -10.68 -34.21 -4.48
N ILE A 154 -10.14 -32.99 -4.43
CA ILE A 154 -9.11 -32.65 -3.43
C ILE A 154 -9.71 -32.55 -2.02
N ARG A 155 -9.08 -33.28 -1.12
CA ARG A 155 -9.29 -33.13 0.31
C ARG A 155 -8.17 -32.27 0.91
N TRP A 156 -8.49 -31.02 1.21
CA TRP A 156 -7.56 -30.15 1.91
C TRP A 156 -7.33 -30.64 3.34
N THR A 157 -6.08 -30.72 3.77
CA THR A 157 -5.72 -31.15 5.13
C THR A 157 -6.27 -30.19 6.19
N ARG A 158 -6.29 -28.90 5.90
CA ARG A 158 -6.89 -27.91 6.77
C ARG A 158 -8.33 -27.66 6.41
N ILE A 159 -9.24 -27.86 7.37
CA ILE A 159 -10.67 -27.55 7.22
C ILE A 159 -10.84 -26.06 6.88
N GLY A 160 -11.66 -25.74 5.89
CA GLY A 160 -11.89 -24.39 5.41
C GLY A 160 -10.89 -23.89 4.37
N SER A 161 -9.87 -24.69 4.01
CA SER A 161 -9.04 -24.42 2.85
C SER A 161 -9.79 -24.74 1.56
N ASN A 162 -9.54 -23.94 0.53
CA ASN A 162 -10.09 -24.14 -0.80
C ASN A 162 -9.19 -23.52 -1.87
N ALA A 163 -9.48 -23.81 -3.13
CA ALA A 163 -8.88 -23.07 -4.24
C ALA A 163 -9.30 -21.60 -4.19
N LYS A 164 -8.51 -20.72 -4.79
CA LYS A 164 -8.79 -19.27 -4.84
C LYS A 164 -8.91 -18.60 -3.45
N TRP A 165 -8.39 -19.23 -2.37
CA TRP A 165 -8.54 -18.73 -1.00
C TRP A 165 -8.15 -17.26 -0.84
N PHE A 166 -7.05 -16.85 -1.47
CA PHE A 166 -6.53 -15.50 -1.36
C PHE A 166 -7.43 -14.49 -2.07
N GLN A 167 -7.80 -14.79 -3.31
CA GLN A 167 -8.72 -13.97 -4.11
C GLN A 167 -10.09 -13.84 -3.42
N ASN A 168 -10.65 -14.95 -2.96
CA ASN A 168 -11.93 -14.97 -2.28
C ASN A 168 -11.90 -14.19 -0.97
N THR A 169 -10.79 -14.26 -0.22
CA THR A 169 -10.60 -13.45 1.00
C THR A 169 -10.60 -11.97 0.70
N ILE A 170 -9.92 -11.54 -0.37
CA ILE A 170 -9.90 -10.12 -0.77
C ILE A 170 -11.33 -9.66 -1.12
N TYR A 171 -12.04 -10.40 -1.95
CA TYR A 171 -13.41 -10.04 -2.37
C TYR A 171 -14.40 -10.02 -1.20
N SER A 172 -14.35 -11.02 -0.32
CA SER A 172 -15.24 -11.09 0.84
C SER A 172 -14.98 -9.99 1.89
N ASN A 173 -13.79 -9.40 1.88
CA ASN A 173 -13.41 -8.35 2.82
C ASN A 173 -13.21 -6.97 2.17
N LYS A 174 -13.64 -6.79 0.92
CA LYS A 174 -13.42 -5.57 0.14
C LYS A 174 -13.80 -4.30 0.89
N ASP A 175 -15.01 -4.24 1.44
CA ASP A 175 -15.50 -3.03 2.13
C ASP A 175 -14.69 -2.75 3.40
N LYS A 176 -14.30 -3.78 4.13
CA LYS A 176 -13.45 -3.63 5.32
C LYS A 176 -12.05 -3.15 4.95
N ILE A 177 -11.48 -3.68 3.87
CA ILE A 177 -10.19 -3.26 3.32
C ILE A 177 -10.22 -1.78 2.95
N LEU A 178 -11.23 -1.36 2.18
CA LEU A 178 -11.40 0.04 1.78
C LEU A 178 -11.59 0.96 2.99
N LYS A 179 -12.36 0.52 3.99
CA LYS A 179 -12.56 1.29 5.23
C LYS A 179 -11.26 1.44 6.04
N ILE A 180 -10.43 0.40 6.12
CA ILE A 180 -9.11 0.47 6.79
C ILE A 180 -8.24 1.51 6.09
N ILE A 181 -8.14 1.45 4.76
CA ILE A 181 -7.31 2.38 3.98
C ILE A 181 -7.83 3.82 4.14
N ALA A 182 -9.14 4.04 4.03
CA ALA A 182 -9.75 5.35 4.16
C ALA A 182 -9.51 5.97 5.55
N ASN A 183 -9.69 5.19 6.61
CA ASN A 183 -9.50 5.68 7.98
C ASN A 183 -8.06 6.14 8.26
N GLU A 184 -7.07 5.43 7.71
CA GLU A 184 -5.65 5.80 7.90
C GLU A 184 -5.21 6.96 6.99
N SER A 185 -5.93 7.17 5.88
CA SER A 185 -5.65 8.27 4.94
C SER A 185 -6.27 9.61 5.37
N GLN A 186 -7.13 9.61 6.39
CA GLN A 186 -7.73 10.84 6.89
C GLN A 186 -6.68 11.69 7.63
N ILE A 187 -6.73 12.99 7.37
CA ILE A 187 -5.96 13.97 8.15
C ILE A 187 -6.58 13.99 9.54
N LYS A 188 -5.86 13.50 10.52
CA LYS A 188 -6.23 13.65 11.93
C LYS A 188 -5.74 15.03 12.35
N GLY A 189 -6.66 15.99 12.36
CA GLY A 189 -6.43 17.32 12.93
C GLY A 189 -6.18 17.28 14.41
#